data_fd7e509384995d2efde7c3d516197c49
#
_entry.id   fd7e509384995d2efde7c3d516197c49
#
_cell.length_a   1.000
_cell.length_b   1.000
_cell.length_c   1.000
_cell.angle_alpha   90.00
_cell.angle_beta   90.00
_cell.angle_gamma   90.00
#
_symmetry.space_group_name_H-M   'P 1'
#
loop_
_entity.id
_entity.type
_entity.pdbx_description
1 polymer ?
#
loop_
_entity_poly.entity_id
_entity_poly.type
_entity_poly.pdbx_seq_one_letter_code
_entity_poly.pdbx_strand_id
1 'polypeptide(L)'
;MLKKIVSELKKHVLTGISYMIPLVIAGAMIMAISRVGGSFYNIPDIWDAKYAESASSIVRLLHDLDGFGGTALGLMFPVIAAFIGFSIADKLAIVPGLVGGMIAKDIGAGFLGALAVGLIAGYTCLFIKNLLNF
;
A
#
# COMPACT_ATOMS: atom_id res chain seq x y z
N MET A 1 7.52 -31.66 -0.74
CA MET A 1 7.91 -30.61 -1.67
C MET A 1 6.85 -29.50 -1.79
N LEU A 2 5.63 -29.87 -2.09
CA LEU A 2 4.54 -28.89 -2.21
C LEU A 2 4.31 -28.11 -0.91
N LYS A 3 4.35 -28.80 0.24
CA LYS A 3 4.19 -28.14 1.54
C LYS A 3 5.26 -27.08 1.80
N LYS A 4 6.50 -27.36 1.36
CA LYS A 4 7.61 -26.42 1.52
C LYS A 4 7.39 -25.17 0.68
N ILE A 5 6.96 -25.34 -0.57
CA ILE A 5 6.67 -24.22 -1.48
C ILE A 5 5.55 -23.34 -0.90
N VAL A 6 4.46 -23.95 -0.46
CA VAL A 6 3.33 -23.24 0.14
C VAL A 6 3.76 -22.49 1.39
N SER A 7 4.59 -23.13 2.24
CA SER A 7 5.10 -22.52 3.45
C SER A 7 5.96 -21.30 3.15
N GLU A 8 6.82 -21.36 2.14
CA GLU A 8 7.65 -20.23 1.73
C GLU A 8 6.83 -19.09 1.15
N LEU A 9 5.85 -19.39 0.30
CA LEU A 9 4.95 -18.38 -0.24
C LEU A 9 4.19 -17.66 0.87
N LYS A 10 3.68 -18.42 1.83
CA LYS A 10 2.98 -17.87 2.99
C LYS A 10 3.88 -16.93 3.77
N LYS A 11 5.14 -17.33 4.00
CA LYS A 11 6.12 -16.51 4.71
C LYS A 11 6.33 -15.16 4.02
N HIS A 12 6.52 -15.18 2.71
CA HIS A 12 6.79 -13.97 1.95
C HIS A 12 5.57 -13.05 1.91
N VAL A 13 4.38 -13.60 1.72
CA VAL A 13 3.14 -12.83 1.73
C VAL A 13 2.91 -12.20 3.11
N LEU A 14 3.11 -12.96 4.18
CA LEU A 14 2.95 -12.43 5.54
C LEU A 14 3.97 -11.34 5.86
N THR A 15 5.19 -11.45 5.34
CA THR A 15 6.19 -10.39 5.50
C THR A 15 5.71 -9.09 4.87
N GLY A 16 5.21 -9.15 3.64
CA GLY A 16 4.68 -7.96 2.97
C GLY A 16 3.51 -7.35 3.71
N ILE A 17 2.60 -8.18 4.19
CA ILE A 17 1.45 -7.72 4.98
C ILE A 17 1.92 -7.05 6.27
N SER A 18 2.91 -7.62 6.95
CA SER A 18 3.44 -7.05 8.20
C SER A 18 4.00 -5.65 8.01
N TYR A 19 4.69 -5.39 6.91
CA TYR A 19 5.20 -4.05 6.62
C TYR A 19 4.10 -3.09 6.17
N MET A 20 3.03 -3.61 5.60
CA MET A 20 1.89 -2.80 5.15
C MET A 20 1.02 -2.32 6.33
N ILE A 21 0.89 -3.12 7.38
CA ILE A 21 -0.05 -2.83 8.48
C ILE A 21 0.16 -1.45 9.12
N PRO A 22 1.40 -1.03 9.48
CA PRO A 22 1.57 0.30 10.08
C PRO A 22 1.09 1.43 9.17
N LEU A 23 1.30 1.30 7.86
CA LEU A 23 0.87 2.29 6.89
C LEU A 23 -0.66 2.37 6.82
N VAL A 24 -1.33 1.23 6.79
CA VAL A 24 -2.79 1.15 6.75
C VAL A 24 -3.39 1.73 8.02
N ILE A 25 -2.83 1.41 9.18
CA ILE A 25 -3.30 1.94 10.46
C ILE A 25 -3.16 3.46 10.50
N ALA A 26 -2.00 3.98 10.12
CA ALA A 26 -1.76 5.42 10.13
C ALA A 26 -2.73 6.14 9.18
N GLY A 27 -2.89 5.65 7.96
CA GLY A 27 -3.79 6.23 6.98
C GLY A 27 -5.24 6.21 7.43
N ALA A 28 -5.68 5.08 7.98
CA ALA A 28 -7.04 4.92 8.47
C ALA A 28 -7.32 5.85 9.67
N MET A 29 -6.35 6.01 10.57
CA MET A 29 -6.50 6.91 11.71
C MET A 29 -6.62 8.36 11.28
N ILE A 30 -5.79 8.80 10.33
CA ILE A 30 -5.87 10.15 9.79
C ILE A 30 -7.23 10.40 9.14
N MET A 31 -7.72 9.46 8.35
CA MET A 31 -9.03 9.57 7.73
C MET A 31 -10.15 9.59 8.77
N ALA A 32 -10.03 8.77 9.82
CA ALA A 32 -11.03 8.74 10.88
C ALA A 32 -11.11 10.08 11.61
N ILE A 33 -9.96 10.68 11.93
CA ILE A 33 -9.91 12.00 12.56
C ILE A 33 -10.59 13.04 11.67
N SER A 34 -10.28 13.03 10.38
CA SER A 34 -10.86 13.93 9.41
C SER A 34 -12.39 13.79 9.34
N ARG A 35 -12.88 12.56 9.24
CA ARG A 35 -14.32 12.31 9.09
C ARG A 35 -15.10 12.59 10.38
N VAL A 36 -14.53 12.27 11.53
CA VAL A 36 -15.15 12.61 12.82
C VAL A 36 -15.19 14.13 12.99
N GLY A 37 -14.10 14.83 12.66
CA GLY A 37 -14.06 16.29 12.69
C GLY A 37 -15.09 16.91 11.75
N GLY A 38 -15.24 16.38 10.54
CA GLY A 38 -16.28 16.82 9.60
C GLY A 38 -17.67 16.63 10.15
N SER A 39 -17.91 15.54 10.86
CA SER A 39 -19.20 15.28 11.52
C SER A 39 -19.57 16.34 12.54
N PHE A 40 -18.60 16.90 13.28
CA PHE A 40 -18.85 17.99 14.21
C PHE A 40 -19.33 19.27 13.52
N TYR A 41 -18.99 19.42 12.23
CA TYR A 41 -19.45 20.56 11.42
C TYR A 41 -20.64 20.19 10.54
N ASN A 42 -21.30 19.07 10.81
CA ASN A 42 -22.43 18.56 10.03
C ASN A 42 -22.08 18.29 8.57
N ILE A 43 -20.85 17.86 8.31
CA ILE A 43 -20.37 17.51 6.99
C ILE A 43 -20.19 15.98 6.91
N PRO A 44 -21.10 15.26 6.24
CA PRO A 44 -20.98 13.80 6.15
C PRO A 44 -19.99 13.33 5.10
N ASP A 45 -19.59 14.21 4.17
CA ASP A 45 -18.79 13.88 3.00
C ASP A 45 -17.58 14.79 2.85
N ILE A 46 -16.76 14.85 3.92
CA ILE A 46 -15.59 15.75 3.96
C ILE A 46 -14.60 15.54 2.80
N TRP A 47 -14.65 14.35 2.19
CA TRP A 47 -13.79 14.01 1.06
C TRP A 47 -14.21 14.69 -0.25
N ASP A 48 -15.41 15.28 -0.32
CA ASP A 48 -15.91 15.92 -1.54
C ASP A 48 -15.04 17.11 -1.91
N ALA A 49 -14.71 17.23 -3.19
CA ALA A 49 -13.82 18.28 -3.68
C ALA A 49 -14.30 19.70 -3.37
N LYS A 50 -15.60 19.88 -3.16
CA LYS A 50 -16.15 21.22 -2.85
C LYS A 50 -15.59 21.81 -1.56
N TYR A 51 -15.10 20.98 -0.64
CA TYR A 51 -14.53 21.44 0.63
C TYR A 51 -13.08 21.87 0.51
N ALA A 52 -12.42 21.59 -0.59
CA ALA A 52 -11.04 22.01 -0.82
C ALA A 52 -10.91 23.54 -0.84
N GLU A 53 -11.95 24.23 -1.26
CA GLU A 53 -11.99 25.69 -1.38
C GLU A 53 -12.95 26.33 -0.36
N SER A 54 -13.24 25.64 0.73
CA SER A 54 -14.13 26.15 1.77
C SER A 54 -13.57 27.42 2.40
N ALA A 55 -14.46 28.34 2.78
CA ALA A 55 -14.09 29.55 3.49
C ALA A 55 -13.52 29.26 4.88
N SER A 56 -13.92 28.14 5.50
CA SER A 56 -13.42 27.74 6.81
C SER A 56 -12.06 27.06 6.69
N SER A 57 -11.06 27.58 7.40
CA SER A 57 -9.71 26.96 7.44
C SER A 57 -9.74 25.56 8.03
N ILE A 58 -10.61 25.34 9.02
CA ILE A 58 -10.74 24.02 9.68
C ILE A 58 -11.33 23.00 8.72
N VAL A 59 -12.35 23.37 7.94
CA VAL A 59 -12.95 22.46 6.96
C VAL A 59 -11.95 22.10 5.87
N ARG A 60 -11.17 23.07 5.38
CA ARG A 60 -10.12 22.78 4.41
C ARG A 60 -9.07 21.84 4.97
N LEU A 61 -8.67 22.06 6.23
CA LEU A 61 -7.70 21.20 6.89
C LEU A 61 -8.23 19.77 7.01
N LEU A 62 -9.48 19.59 7.40
CA LEU A 62 -10.10 18.27 7.52
C LEU A 62 -10.18 17.57 6.16
N HIS A 63 -10.53 18.32 5.11
CA HIS A 63 -10.54 17.77 3.75
C HIS A 63 -9.15 17.30 3.33
N ASP A 64 -8.12 18.12 3.61
CA ASP A 64 -6.74 17.77 3.26
C ASP A 64 -6.25 16.54 4.04
N LEU A 65 -6.63 16.43 5.32
CA LEU A 65 -6.28 15.26 6.13
C LEU A 65 -6.91 13.98 5.57
N ASP A 66 -8.15 14.06 5.12
CA ASP A 66 -8.79 12.91 4.48
C ASP A 66 -8.02 12.49 3.23
N GLY A 67 -7.56 13.46 2.45
CA GLY A 67 -6.74 13.20 1.27
C GLY A 67 -5.41 12.55 1.61
N PHE A 68 -4.74 12.99 2.67
CA PHE A 68 -3.49 12.38 3.12
C PHE A 68 -3.71 10.94 3.55
N GLY A 69 -4.77 10.68 4.33
CA GLY A 69 -5.10 9.32 4.75
C GLY A 69 -5.40 8.41 3.56
N GLY A 70 -6.15 8.92 2.59
CA GLY A 70 -6.47 8.18 1.37
C GLY A 70 -5.22 7.85 0.55
N THR A 71 -4.28 8.80 0.44
CA THR A 71 -3.01 8.57 -0.24
C THR A 71 -2.21 7.49 0.48
N ALA A 72 -2.15 7.56 1.81
CA ALA A 72 -1.45 6.53 2.59
C ALA A 72 -2.06 5.15 2.38
N LEU A 73 -3.39 5.05 2.38
CA LEU A 73 -4.06 3.77 2.11
C LEU A 73 -3.80 3.28 0.70
N GLY A 74 -3.74 4.19 -0.28
CA GLY A 74 -3.42 3.81 -1.66
C GLY A 74 -2.00 3.26 -1.81
N LEU A 75 -1.07 3.70 -0.97
CA LEU A 75 0.30 3.19 -0.99
C LEU A 75 0.42 1.76 -0.47
N MET A 76 -0.64 1.20 0.13
CA MET A 76 -0.57 -0.18 0.62
C MET A 76 -0.27 -1.18 -0.51
N PHE A 77 -0.74 -0.94 -1.71
CA PHE A 77 -0.49 -1.84 -2.84
C PHE A 77 0.98 -1.87 -3.26
N PRO A 78 1.63 -0.73 -3.57
CA PRO A 78 3.06 -0.77 -3.87
C PRO A 78 3.91 -1.21 -2.67
N VAL A 79 3.52 -0.85 -1.44
CA VAL A 79 4.27 -1.23 -0.25
C VAL A 79 4.24 -2.74 -0.05
N ILE A 80 3.06 -3.37 -0.11
CA ILE A 80 2.99 -4.83 0.08
C ILE A 80 3.79 -5.57 -0.99
N ALA A 81 3.68 -5.14 -2.25
CA ALA A 81 4.43 -5.75 -3.34
C ALA A 81 5.94 -5.58 -3.16
N ALA A 82 6.39 -4.39 -2.75
CA ALA A 82 7.80 -4.11 -2.51
C ALA A 82 8.38 -5.01 -1.41
N PHE A 83 7.65 -5.19 -0.31
CA PHE A 83 8.16 -5.97 0.82
C PHE A 83 7.99 -7.47 0.64
N ILE A 84 7.04 -7.92 -0.17
CA ILE A 84 7.04 -9.31 -0.61
C ILE A 84 8.30 -9.59 -1.44
N GLY A 85 8.62 -8.70 -2.38
CA GLY A 85 9.86 -8.81 -3.16
C GLY A 85 11.09 -8.80 -2.27
N PHE A 86 11.12 -7.89 -1.29
CA PHE A 86 12.21 -7.81 -0.31
C PHE A 86 12.38 -9.13 0.46
N SER A 87 11.29 -9.75 0.87
CA SER A 87 11.34 -11.02 1.58
C SER A 87 11.97 -12.14 0.73
N ILE A 88 11.77 -12.10 -0.59
CA ILE A 88 12.25 -13.14 -1.50
C ILE A 88 13.68 -12.87 -1.95
N ALA A 89 14.00 -11.65 -2.40
CA ALA A 89 15.25 -11.33 -3.07
C ALA A 89 16.00 -10.15 -2.44
N ASP A 90 15.66 -9.80 -1.20
CA ASP A 90 16.28 -8.72 -0.44
C ASP A 90 16.12 -7.37 -1.16
N LYS A 91 17.06 -6.46 -0.97
CA LYS A 91 16.95 -5.07 -1.45
C LYS A 91 16.76 -4.97 -2.96
N LEU A 92 17.26 -5.92 -3.71
CA LEU A 92 17.21 -5.92 -5.17
C LEU A 92 15.78 -5.86 -5.69
N ALA A 93 14.84 -6.46 -4.98
CA ALA A 93 13.46 -6.58 -5.42
C ALA A 93 12.52 -5.48 -4.87
N ILE A 94 13.01 -4.58 -4.04
CA ILE A 94 12.16 -3.52 -3.45
C ILE A 94 11.60 -2.62 -4.55
N VAL A 95 12.45 -2.08 -5.41
CA VAL A 95 12.00 -1.13 -6.44
C VAL A 95 11.15 -1.82 -7.51
N PRO A 96 11.56 -2.98 -8.06
CA PRO A 96 10.67 -3.69 -8.99
C PRO A 96 9.31 -4.03 -8.38
N GLY A 97 9.28 -4.46 -7.11
CA GLY A 97 8.03 -4.74 -6.41
C GLY A 97 7.18 -3.48 -6.25
N LEU A 98 7.80 -2.36 -5.90
CA LEU A 98 7.13 -1.08 -5.74
C LEU A 98 6.46 -0.64 -7.05
N VAL A 99 7.22 -0.70 -8.15
CA VAL A 99 6.71 -0.32 -9.47
C VAL A 99 5.56 -1.24 -9.88
N GLY A 100 5.75 -2.54 -9.73
CA GLY A 100 4.70 -3.51 -10.06
C GLY A 100 3.44 -3.32 -9.23
N GLY A 101 3.59 -3.06 -7.94
CA GLY A 101 2.46 -2.80 -7.06
C GLY A 101 1.69 -1.54 -7.44
N MET A 102 2.41 -0.51 -7.87
CA MET A 102 1.80 0.72 -8.35
C MET A 102 1.00 0.49 -9.64
N ILE A 103 1.55 -0.30 -10.55
CA ILE A 103 0.86 -0.68 -11.78
C ILE A 103 -0.40 -1.48 -11.44
N ALA A 104 -0.30 -2.44 -10.52
CA ALA A 104 -1.45 -3.23 -10.08
C ALA A 104 -2.56 -2.33 -9.52
N LYS A 105 -2.19 -1.32 -8.76
CA LYS A 105 -3.13 -0.33 -8.24
C LYS A 105 -3.80 0.43 -9.38
N ASP A 106 -3.02 0.93 -10.33
CA ASP A 106 -3.52 1.79 -11.40
C ASP A 106 -4.46 1.05 -12.35
N ILE A 107 -4.21 -0.23 -12.60
CA ILE A 107 -5.09 -1.03 -13.48
C ILE A 107 -6.26 -1.66 -12.75
N GLY A 108 -6.40 -1.40 -11.46
CA GLY A 108 -7.49 -1.94 -10.67
C GLY A 108 -7.38 -3.41 -10.34
N ALA A 109 -6.15 -3.97 -10.36
CA ALA A 109 -5.94 -5.39 -10.03
C ALA A 109 -6.15 -5.69 -8.55
N GLY A 110 -6.19 -4.66 -7.71
CA GLY A 110 -6.51 -4.78 -6.31
C GLY A 110 -5.43 -5.44 -5.47
N PHE A 111 -5.83 -5.88 -4.28
CA PHE A 111 -4.93 -6.48 -3.30
C PHE A 111 -4.28 -7.76 -3.83
N LEU A 112 -5.09 -8.65 -4.43
CA LEU A 112 -4.58 -9.90 -4.98
C LEU A 112 -3.59 -9.66 -6.11
N GLY A 113 -3.85 -8.64 -6.95
CA GLY A 113 -2.92 -8.25 -8.00
C GLY A 113 -1.59 -7.79 -7.44
N ALA A 114 -1.62 -7.01 -6.37
CA ALA A 114 -0.40 -6.55 -5.70
C ALA A 114 0.40 -7.71 -5.10
N LEU A 115 -0.28 -8.68 -4.48
CA LEU A 115 0.37 -9.89 -3.98
C LEU A 115 1.07 -10.66 -5.11
N ALA A 116 0.35 -10.87 -6.21
CA ALA A 116 0.88 -11.62 -7.36
C ALA A 116 2.10 -10.92 -7.94
N VAL A 117 2.03 -9.60 -8.13
CA VAL A 117 3.13 -8.83 -8.68
C VAL A 117 4.34 -8.85 -7.76
N GLY A 118 4.12 -8.75 -6.44
CA GLY A 118 5.20 -8.84 -5.47
C GLY A 118 5.95 -10.17 -5.56
N LEU A 119 5.22 -11.26 -5.68
CA LEU A 119 5.81 -12.59 -5.85
C LEU A 119 6.58 -12.70 -7.17
N ILE A 120 5.98 -12.22 -8.26
CA ILE A 120 6.63 -12.24 -9.58
C ILE A 120 7.92 -11.43 -9.55
N ALA A 121 7.87 -10.19 -9.04
CA ALA A 121 9.04 -9.33 -8.96
C ALA A 121 10.13 -9.94 -8.09
N GLY A 122 9.74 -10.50 -6.95
CA GLY A 122 10.68 -11.12 -6.02
C GLY A 122 11.40 -12.31 -6.64
N TYR A 123 10.65 -13.24 -7.21
CA TYR A 123 11.25 -14.45 -7.80
C TYR A 123 12.04 -14.14 -9.07
N THR A 124 11.60 -13.16 -9.86
CA THR A 124 12.36 -12.72 -11.03
C THR A 124 13.72 -12.14 -10.61
N CYS A 125 13.72 -11.28 -9.59
CA CYS A 125 14.95 -10.70 -9.06
C CYS A 125 15.86 -11.76 -8.44
N LEU A 126 15.28 -12.73 -7.74
CA LEU A 126 16.04 -13.84 -7.16
C LEU A 126 16.73 -14.65 -8.25
N PHE A 127 16.02 -14.95 -9.34
CA PHE A 127 16.58 -15.66 -10.47
C PHE A 127 17.75 -14.88 -11.08
N ILE A 128 17.58 -13.58 -11.30
CA ILE A 128 18.64 -12.74 -11.87
C ILE A 128 19.84 -12.66 -10.91
N LYS A 129 19.57 -12.51 -9.62
CA LYS A 129 20.62 -12.46 -8.59
C LYS A 129 21.46 -13.72 -8.61
N ASN A 130 20.84 -14.90 -8.66
CA ASN A 130 21.52 -16.16 -8.70
C ASN A 130 22.30 -16.36 -10.01
N LEU A 131 21.72 -15.92 -11.12
CA LEU A 131 22.36 -16.02 -12.43
C LEU A 131 23.62 -15.16 -12.53
N LEU A 132 23.60 -13.96 -11.95
CA LEU A 132 24.69 -13.00 -12.02
C LEU A 132 25.62 -13.01 -10.79
N ASN A 133 25.37 -13.88 -9.86
CA ASN A 133 26.18 -14.01 -8.61
C ASN A 133 26.29 -12.70 -7.82
N PHE A 134 25.19 -12.00 -7.69
CA PHE A 134 25.15 -10.81 -6.83
C PHE A 134 25.33 -11.13 -5.36
#